data_9b6d2ca1acc24bc6ad480babdfddcce8
#
_entry.id   9b6d2ca1acc24bc6ad480babdfddcce8
#
_cell.length_a   1.000
_cell.length_b   1.000
_cell.length_c   1.000
_cell.angle_alpha   90.00
_cell.angle_beta   90.00
_cell.angle_gamma   90.00
#
_symmetry.space_group_name_H-M   'P 1'
#
loop_
_entity.id
_entity.type
_entity.pdbx_description
1 polymer ?
#
loop_
_entity_poly.entity_id
_entity_poly.type
_entity_poly.pdbx_seq_one_letter_code
_entity_poly.pdbx_strand_id
1 'polypeptide(L)'
;MNKRTALLKQVACEKTHAQPFEHAREKRNDAIESENGSKTNCLINTLKEGTTSHLCAQMLEHQIAQAAILLKIKPEQLANWLNLFPTVSQSIQLSLLHIITRSGLDPFLEEVVFSQYAPNHWEAAITVNGWSTLLNRSHVFSGMTFMQGPEDEQLIPDWMECSIYRSDRTLPTTVREYFCEVKAQTEAWQKLPRRMLRHKVFSQCARLAFGLPSNTSD
;
A
#
# COMPACT_ATOMS: atom_id res chain seq x y z
N MET A 1 25.12 -43.77 -20.69
CA MET A 1 23.78 -43.72 -20.07
C MET A 1 23.93 -43.26 -18.63
N ASN A 2 23.42 -42.10 -18.32
CA ASN A 2 23.89 -41.24 -17.26
C ASN A 2 23.16 -41.42 -15.91
N LYS A 3 23.96 -41.65 -14.85
CA LYS A 3 23.55 -41.77 -13.45
C LYS A 3 23.30 -40.40 -12.76
N ARG A 4 22.73 -39.40 -13.47
CA ARG A 4 22.47 -38.04 -12.90
C ARG A 4 21.01 -37.68 -12.70
N THR A 5 20.06 -38.59 -12.96
CA THR A 5 18.62 -38.28 -12.87
C THR A 5 17.94 -38.86 -11.61
N ALA A 6 18.68 -39.44 -10.68
CA ALA A 6 18.13 -40.10 -9.50
C ALA A 6 18.26 -39.33 -8.17
N LEU A 7 18.81 -38.12 -8.16
CA LEU A 7 19.10 -37.38 -6.89
C LEU A 7 18.17 -36.20 -6.61
N LEU A 8 17.11 -36.00 -7.38
CA LEU A 8 16.19 -34.84 -7.22
C LEU A 8 14.81 -35.22 -6.71
N LYS A 9 14.65 -36.40 -6.13
CA LYS A 9 13.34 -36.88 -5.57
C LYS A 9 13.36 -37.24 -4.10
N GLN A 10 14.28 -36.75 -3.30
CA GLN A 10 14.30 -36.98 -1.85
C GLN A 10 14.63 -35.71 -1.05
N VAL A 11 13.80 -34.68 -1.20
CA VAL A 11 13.60 -33.69 -0.13
C VAL A 11 12.08 -33.56 0.04
N ALA A 12 11.48 -34.62 0.53
CA ALA A 12 10.14 -34.57 1.08
C ALA A 12 10.27 -34.24 2.56
N CYS A 13 9.90 -33.02 2.89
CA CYS A 13 9.16 -32.58 4.07
C CYS A 13 9.18 -33.54 5.28
N GLU A 14 10.16 -33.44 6.16
CA GLU A 14 10.02 -33.80 7.55
C GLU A 14 9.29 -32.70 8.31
N LYS A 15 8.00 -32.94 8.54
CA LYS A 15 7.20 -32.20 9.53
C LYS A 15 7.69 -32.61 10.91
N THR A 16 8.50 -31.81 11.54
CA THR A 16 8.82 -31.96 12.98
C THR A 16 8.19 -30.81 13.77
N HIS A 17 7.16 -31.18 14.53
CA HIS A 17 6.74 -30.67 15.84
C HIS A 17 6.95 -29.19 16.16
N ALA A 18 5.92 -28.38 15.82
CA ALA A 18 5.65 -27.14 16.53
C ALA A 18 4.25 -27.23 17.17
N GLN A 19 4.13 -27.99 18.25
CA GLN A 19 2.94 -27.94 19.11
C GLN A 19 3.39 -27.76 20.55
N PRO A 20 3.58 -26.50 20.98
CA PRO A 20 3.00 -26.05 22.25
C PRO A 20 2.42 -24.65 22.25
N PHE A 21 2.46 -23.91 21.15
CA PHE A 21 1.99 -22.52 21.15
C PHE A 21 0.50 -22.33 20.79
N GLU A 22 -0.12 -23.25 20.08
CA GLU A 22 -1.55 -23.17 19.74
C GLU A 22 -2.46 -23.41 20.94
N HIS A 23 -2.14 -24.37 21.81
CA HIS A 23 -2.96 -24.68 22.99
C HIS A 23 -2.97 -23.61 24.08
N ALA A 24 -1.92 -22.76 24.12
CA ALA A 24 -1.86 -21.61 25.02
C ALA A 24 -2.66 -20.41 24.49
N ARG A 25 -2.88 -20.35 23.17
CA ARG A 25 -3.64 -19.28 22.51
C ARG A 25 -5.15 -19.54 22.56
N GLU A 26 -5.57 -20.80 22.40
CA GLU A 26 -6.98 -21.20 22.55
C GLU A 26 -7.48 -21.01 23.98
N LYS A 27 -6.75 -21.46 25.00
CA LYS A 27 -7.14 -21.24 26.41
C LYS A 27 -7.18 -19.78 26.86
N ARG A 28 -6.46 -18.90 26.18
CA ARG A 28 -6.52 -17.46 26.46
C ARG A 28 -7.70 -16.78 25.76
N ASN A 29 -8.13 -17.27 24.61
CA ASN A 29 -9.30 -16.78 23.90
C ASN A 29 -10.59 -17.20 24.61
N ASP A 30 -10.70 -18.45 25.07
CA ASP A 30 -11.86 -18.97 25.77
C ASP A 30 -12.10 -18.27 27.13
N ALA A 31 -11.04 -17.86 27.82
CA ALA A 31 -11.14 -17.09 29.08
C ALA A 31 -11.54 -15.61 28.88
N ILE A 32 -11.22 -15.03 27.72
CA ILE A 32 -11.60 -13.64 27.38
C ILE A 32 -13.02 -13.59 26.82
N GLU A 33 -13.48 -14.61 26.12
CA GLU A 33 -14.83 -14.67 25.57
C GLU A 33 -15.92 -14.88 26.64
N SER A 34 -15.63 -15.58 27.75
CA SER A 34 -16.63 -15.86 28.78
C SER A 34 -16.97 -14.69 29.72
N GLU A 35 -16.09 -13.71 29.90
CA GLU A 35 -16.34 -12.55 30.75
C GLU A 35 -16.79 -11.27 30.02
N ASN A 36 -16.49 -11.13 28.72
CA ASN A 36 -16.83 -9.94 27.92
C ASN A 36 -18.04 -10.12 27.00
N GLY A 37 -18.53 -11.33 26.79
CA GLY A 37 -19.60 -11.63 25.83
C GLY A 37 -20.94 -10.97 26.13
N SER A 38 -21.24 -10.63 27.38
CA SER A 38 -22.54 -10.06 27.77
C SER A 38 -22.57 -8.52 27.77
N LYS A 39 -21.43 -7.85 27.99
CA LYS A 39 -21.37 -6.38 28.01
C LYS A 39 -21.03 -5.77 26.65
N THR A 40 -20.26 -6.47 25.83
CA THR A 40 -19.86 -6.00 24.50
C THR A 40 -21.00 -6.08 23.49
N ASN A 41 -21.84 -7.12 23.55
CA ASN A 41 -23.03 -7.24 22.71
C ASN A 41 -24.11 -6.18 23.03
N CYS A 42 -24.21 -5.70 24.26
CA CYS A 42 -25.14 -4.63 24.62
C CYS A 42 -24.71 -3.27 24.06
N LEU A 43 -23.39 -3.01 23.94
CA LEU A 43 -22.86 -1.75 23.38
C LEU A 43 -22.89 -1.73 21.85
N ILE A 44 -22.68 -2.87 21.19
CA ILE A 44 -22.70 -2.98 19.73
C ILE A 44 -24.13 -2.84 19.19
N ASN A 45 -25.14 -3.37 19.88
CA ASN A 45 -26.55 -3.28 19.49
C ASN A 45 -27.19 -1.93 19.76
N THR A 46 -26.53 -1.03 20.51
CA THR A 46 -27.05 0.34 20.80
C THR A 46 -26.50 1.39 19.84
N LEU A 47 -25.52 1.07 19.01
CA LEU A 47 -25.08 1.95 17.93
C LEU A 47 -26.06 1.81 16.77
N LYS A 48 -27.13 2.63 16.77
CA LYS A 48 -28.02 2.80 15.62
C LYS A 48 -27.17 3.16 14.41
N GLU A 49 -27.43 2.58 13.24
CA GLU A 49 -26.71 2.82 11.98
C GLU A 49 -26.48 4.32 11.68
N GLY A 50 -27.41 5.19 12.11
CA GLY A 50 -27.26 6.65 12.02
C GLY A 50 -26.12 7.26 12.83
N THR A 51 -25.69 6.65 13.94
CA THR A 51 -24.63 7.18 14.80
C THR A 51 -23.25 6.92 14.17
N THR A 52 -23.05 5.75 13.55
CA THR A 52 -21.79 5.39 12.89
C THR A 52 -21.57 6.27 11.65
N SER A 53 -22.61 6.50 10.85
CA SER A 53 -22.54 7.39 9.68
C SER A 53 -22.24 8.84 10.09
N HIS A 54 -22.82 9.34 11.17
CA HIS A 54 -22.57 10.68 11.68
C HIS A 54 -21.13 10.86 12.20
N LEU A 55 -20.60 9.85 12.90
CA LEU A 55 -19.20 9.86 13.36
C LEU A 55 -18.22 9.84 12.19
N CYS A 56 -18.48 9.03 11.18
CA CYS A 56 -17.64 8.99 9.95
C CYS A 56 -17.67 10.35 9.24
N ALA A 57 -18.82 11.01 9.15
CA ALA A 57 -18.93 12.33 8.54
C ALA A 57 -18.15 13.40 9.34
N GLN A 58 -18.24 13.40 10.67
CA GLN A 58 -17.46 14.31 11.52
C GLN A 58 -15.95 14.06 11.40
N MET A 59 -15.52 12.79 11.33
CA MET A 59 -14.11 12.46 11.12
C MET A 59 -13.64 12.96 9.76
N LEU A 60 -14.44 12.82 8.73
CA LEU A 60 -14.11 13.29 7.37
C LEU A 60 -13.93 14.81 7.33
N GLU A 61 -14.88 15.57 7.91
CA GLU A 61 -14.78 17.03 8.01
C GLU A 61 -13.53 17.48 8.77
N HIS A 62 -13.23 16.83 9.90
CA HIS A 62 -12.02 17.13 10.67
C HIS A 62 -10.74 16.86 9.87
N GLN A 63 -10.66 15.74 9.17
CA GLN A 63 -9.50 15.39 8.34
C GLN A 63 -9.36 16.32 7.13
N ILE A 64 -10.47 16.76 6.52
CA ILE A 64 -10.46 17.75 5.45
C ILE A 64 -9.87 19.08 5.97
N ALA A 65 -10.29 19.53 7.14
CA ALA A 65 -9.77 20.76 7.73
C ALA A 65 -8.27 20.68 8.01
N GLN A 66 -7.79 19.56 8.58
CA GLN A 66 -6.37 19.36 8.85
C GLN A 66 -5.55 19.32 7.56
N ALA A 67 -6.00 18.57 6.54
CA ALA A 67 -5.33 18.50 5.25
C ALA A 67 -5.30 19.87 4.56
N ALA A 68 -6.38 20.62 4.58
CA ALA A 68 -6.49 21.96 3.99
C ALA A 68 -5.50 22.96 4.61
N ILE A 69 -5.32 22.91 5.93
CA ILE A 69 -4.32 23.74 6.64
C ILE A 69 -2.91 23.41 6.12
N LEU A 70 -2.58 22.14 5.97
CA LEU A 70 -1.28 21.66 5.50
C LEU A 70 -0.99 22.09 4.06
N LEU A 71 -2.01 21.98 3.20
CA LEU A 71 -1.94 22.39 1.79
C LEU A 71 -2.06 23.90 1.58
N LYS A 72 -2.38 24.68 2.64
CA LYS A 72 -2.61 26.13 2.58
C LYS A 72 -3.76 26.51 1.63
N ILE A 73 -4.80 25.72 1.62
CA ILE A 73 -6.04 25.93 0.83
C ILE A 73 -7.25 26.06 1.75
N LYS A 74 -8.38 26.46 1.18
CA LYS A 74 -9.65 26.47 1.92
C LYS A 74 -10.22 25.04 2.04
N PRO A 75 -10.79 24.64 3.20
CA PRO A 75 -11.41 23.31 3.36
C PRO A 75 -12.46 22.99 2.30
N GLU A 76 -13.24 24.00 1.87
CA GLU A 76 -14.27 23.84 0.85
C GLU A 76 -13.69 23.42 -0.52
N GLN A 77 -12.47 23.86 -0.84
CA GLN A 77 -11.80 23.48 -2.09
C GLN A 77 -11.47 21.99 -2.08
N LEU A 78 -10.94 21.48 -0.97
CA LEU A 78 -10.62 20.06 -0.83
C LEU A 78 -11.90 19.21 -0.77
N ALA A 79 -12.93 19.68 -0.07
CA ALA A 79 -14.23 19.01 -0.04
C ALA A 79 -14.87 18.91 -1.43
N ASN A 80 -14.83 19.99 -2.20
CA ASN A 80 -15.34 20.00 -3.58
C ASN A 80 -14.55 19.07 -4.49
N TRP A 81 -13.23 18.98 -4.31
CA TRP A 81 -12.40 18.04 -5.05
C TRP A 81 -12.77 16.57 -4.72
N LEU A 82 -12.96 16.23 -3.44
CA LEU A 82 -13.42 14.90 -3.03
C LEU A 82 -14.79 14.53 -3.62
N ASN A 83 -15.69 15.50 -3.73
CA ASN A 83 -17.04 15.30 -4.29
C ASN A 83 -17.04 15.01 -5.81
N LEU A 84 -15.92 15.22 -6.52
CA LEU A 84 -15.79 14.79 -7.92
C LEU A 84 -15.74 13.25 -8.04
N PHE A 85 -15.55 12.53 -6.94
CA PHE A 85 -15.44 11.07 -6.91
C PHE A 85 -16.56 10.42 -6.09
N PRO A 86 -17.83 10.52 -6.53
CA PRO A 86 -18.98 10.08 -5.74
C PRO A 86 -19.03 8.54 -5.52
N THR A 87 -18.32 7.78 -6.35
CA THR A 87 -18.23 6.32 -6.26
C THR A 87 -17.19 5.83 -5.26
N VAL A 88 -16.34 6.73 -4.75
CA VAL A 88 -15.31 6.42 -3.77
C VAL A 88 -15.91 6.45 -2.37
N SER A 89 -15.76 5.37 -1.62
CA SER A 89 -16.28 5.28 -0.25
C SER A 89 -15.58 6.26 0.69
N GLN A 90 -16.27 6.67 1.75
CA GLN A 90 -15.72 7.57 2.77
C GLN A 90 -14.44 7.01 3.42
N SER A 91 -14.35 5.70 3.60
CA SER A 91 -13.13 5.06 4.13
C SER A 91 -11.91 5.28 3.25
N ILE A 92 -12.07 5.21 1.93
CA ILE A 92 -10.99 5.46 0.97
C ILE A 92 -10.66 6.96 0.90
N GLN A 93 -11.67 7.84 1.00
CA GLN A 93 -11.44 9.29 1.14
C GLN A 93 -10.64 9.63 2.39
N LEU A 94 -10.97 9.00 3.53
CA LEU A 94 -10.19 9.14 4.77
C LEU A 94 -8.75 8.62 4.61
N SER A 95 -8.55 7.51 3.90
CA SER A 95 -7.20 6.99 3.62
C SER A 95 -6.37 7.99 2.81
N LEU A 96 -6.96 8.62 1.79
CA LEU A 96 -6.30 9.66 1.01
C LEU A 96 -5.95 10.89 1.85
N LEU A 97 -6.89 11.37 2.66
CA LEU A 97 -6.65 12.49 3.58
C LEU A 97 -5.56 12.17 4.60
N HIS A 98 -5.47 10.92 5.03
CA HIS A 98 -4.40 10.45 5.91
C HIS A 98 -3.03 10.49 5.24
N ILE A 99 -2.96 10.12 3.94
CA ILE A 99 -1.72 10.29 3.16
C ILE A 99 -1.35 11.77 3.12
N ILE A 100 -2.29 12.65 2.77
CA ILE A 100 -2.06 14.10 2.67
C ILE A 100 -1.52 14.64 4.01
N THR A 101 -2.20 14.34 5.10
CA THR A 101 -1.82 14.86 6.43
C THR A 101 -0.47 14.37 6.92
N ARG A 102 -0.06 13.15 6.56
CA ARG A 102 1.24 12.58 6.94
C ARG A 102 2.39 12.99 6.06
N SER A 103 2.15 13.17 4.76
CA SER A 103 3.20 13.37 3.76
C SER A 103 3.24 14.79 3.18
N GLY A 104 2.19 15.58 3.36
CA GLY A 104 2.07 16.90 2.75
C GLY A 104 2.02 16.86 1.23
N LEU A 105 1.52 15.75 0.65
CA LEU A 105 1.33 15.61 -0.79
C LEU A 105 0.05 16.30 -1.23
N ASP A 106 0.09 16.92 -2.41
CA ASP A 106 -0.99 17.74 -2.95
C ASP A 106 -1.79 16.97 -4.02
N PRO A 107 -3.10 16.73 -3.81
CA PRO A 107 -3.95 16.09 -4.81
C PRO A 107 -4.17 16.96 -6.06
N PHE A 108 -4.07 18.28 -5.96
CA PHE A 108 -4.21 19.20 -7.11
C PHE A 108 -2.98 19.18 -8.04
N LEU A 109 -1.83 18.70 -7.54
CA LEU A 109 -0.62 18.44 -8.31
C LEU A 109 -0.50 16.97 -8.74
N GLU A 110 -1.57 16.22 -8.60
CA GLU A 110 -1.59 14.77 -8.91
C GLU A 110 -0.50 13.98 -8.16
N GLU A 111 -0.08 14.43 -6.99
CA GLU A 111 0.89 13.71 -6.16
C GLU A 111 0.25 12.53 -5.42
N VAL A 112 -1.06 12.61 -5.17
CA VAL A 112 -1.90 11.57 -4.59
C VAL A 112 -3.24 11.54 -5.30
N VAL A 113 -3.75 10.34 -5.58
CA VAL A 113 -4.97 10.15 -6.38
C VAL A 113 -5.80 9.00 -5.85
N PHE A 114 -7.06 8.93 -6.28
CA PHE A 114 -7.83 7.71 -6.22
C PHE A 114 -7.51 6.84 -7.45
N SER A 115 -7.04 5.64 -7.23
CA SER A 115 -6.76 4.64 -8.26
C SER A 115 -7.79 3.53 -8.24
N GLN A 116 -8.21 3.07 -9.41
CA GLN A 116 -9.10 1.93 -9.55
C GLN A 116 -8.29 0.76 -10.10
N TYR A 117 -8.10 -0.29 -9.28
CA TYR A 117 -7.35 -1.49 -9.68
C TYR A 117 -8.24 -2.64 -10.19
N ALA A 118 -9.54 -2.58 -9.89
CA ALA A 118 -10.56 -3.48 -10.43
C ALA A 118 -11.92 -2.75 -10.48
N PRO A 119 -12.92 -3.23 -11.21
CA PRO A 119 -14.25 -2.63 -11.24
C PRO A 119 -14.80 -2.45 -9.82
N ASN A 120 -15.17 -1.22 -9.46
CA ASN A 120 -15.66 -0.80 -8.14
C ASN A 120 -14.68 -0.97 -6.97
N HIS A 121 -13.41 -1.24 -7.23
CA HIS A 121 -12.38 -1.31 -6.21
C HIS A 121 -11.44 -0.11 -6.32
N TRP A 122 -11.62 0.82 -5.42
CA TRP A 122 -10.85 2.05 -5.33
C TRP A 122 -9.83 1.97 -4.19
N GLU A 123 -8.72 2.63 -4.38
CA GLU A 123 -7.69 2.83 -3.36
C GLU A 123 -7.14 4.26 -3.42
N ALA A 124 -6.61 4.74 -2.31
CA ALA A 124 -5.83 5.97 -2.27
C ALA A 124 -4.36 5.62 -2.57
N ALA A 125 -3.78 6.24 -3.59
CA ALA A 125 -2.44 5.91 -4.05
C ALA A 125 -1.54 7.15 -4.17
N ILE A 126 -0.28 7.01 -3.79
CA ILE A 126 0.77 7.98 -4.08
C ILE A 126 1.25 7.73 -5.51
N THR A 127 1.21 8.76 -6.34
CA THR A 127 1.68 8.66 -7.73
C THR A 127 3.20 8.70 -7.82
N VAL A 128 3.73 8.52 -9.04
CA VAL A 128 5.16 8.73 -9.30
C VAL A 128 5.59 10.17 -8.99
N ASN A 129 4.71 11.16 -9.26
CA ASN A 129 4.97 12.55 -8.90
C ASN A 129 5.08 12.72 -7.39
N GLY A 130 4.14 12.12 -6.64
CA GLY A 130 4.18 12.16 -5.18
C GLY A 130 5.43 11.49 -4.60
N TRP A 131 5.80 10.32 -5.08
CA TRP A 131 7.04 9.66 -4.69
C TRP A 131 8.27 10.50 -5.02
N SER A 132 8.32 11.11 -6.20
CA SER A 132 9.40 12.02 -6.60
C SER A 132 9.49 13.22 -5.66
N THR A 133 8.35 13.83 -5.33
CA THR A 133 8.29 14.95 -4.37
C THR A 133 8.81 14.54 -2.99
N LEU A 134 8.39 13.39 -2.45
CA LEU A 134 8.86 12.89 -1.15
C LEU A 134 10.37 12.65 -1.13
N LEU A 135 10.90 12.03 -2.18
CA LEU A 135 12.33 11.77 -2.31
C LEU A 135 13.14 13.08 -2.37
N ASN A 136 12.71 14.02 -3.22
CA ASN A 136 13.43 15.29 -3.40
C ASN A 136 13.30 16.23 -2.20
N ARG A 137 12.27 16.10 -1.36
CA ARG A 137 12.18 16.83 -0.08
C ARG A 137 13.13 16.28 0.97
N SER A 138 13.60 15.04 0.82
CA SER A 138 14.47 14.40 1.80
C SER A 138 15.93 14.79 1.60
N HIS A 139 16.54 15.41 2.61
CA HIS A 139 17.95 15.80 2.60
C HIS A 139 18.93 14.62 2.58
N VAL A 140 18.46 13.41 2.88
CA VAL A 140 19.29 12.19 2.85
C VAL A 140 19.20 11.44 1.51
N PHE A 141 18.32 11.85 0.58
CA PHE A 141 18.25 11.22 -0.74
C PHE A 141 19.47 11.59 -1.57
N SER A 142 20.24 10.59 -2.03
CA SER A 142 21.47 10.76 -2.81
C SER A 142 21.34 10.35 -4.26
N GLY A 143 20.25 9.66 -4.62
CA GLY A 143 20.00 9.23 -5.98
C GLY A 143 19.38 7.84 -6.06
N MET A 144 19.12 7.39 -7.28
CA MET A 144 18.58 6.06 -7.55
C MET A 144 19.08 5.51 -8.88
N THR A 145 19.13 4.18 -8.99
CA THR A 145 19.46 3.46 -10.22
C THR A 145 18.41 2.42 -10.52
N PHE A 146 18.27 2.10 -11.80
CA PHE A 146 17.40 1.02 -12.27
C PHE A 146 18.24 0.01 -13.03
N MET A 147 17.95 -1.28 -12.81
CA MET A 147 18.42 -2.41 -13.60
C MET A 147 17.23 -3.22 -14.08
N GLN A 148 17.39 -3.95 -15.18
CA GLN A 148 16.35 -4.81 -15.72
C GLN A 148 16.93 -6.14 -16.17
N GLY A 149 16.07 -7.18 -16.19
CA GLY A 149 16.40 -8.50 -16.69
C GLY A 149 16.33 -8.60 -18.21
N PRO A 150 16.45 -9.83 -18.73
CA PRO A 150 16.20 -10.12 -20.12
C PRO A 150 14.81 -9.63 -20.54
N GLU A 151 14.71 -9.24 -21.80
CA GLU A 151 13.44 -8.83 -22.41
C GLU A 151 12.85 -9.98 -23.23
N ASP A 152 11.53 -10.09 -23.22
CA ASP A 152 10.79 -11.00 -24.09
C ASP A 152 10.68 -10.45 -25.52
N GLU A 153 9.96 -11.16 -26.41
CA GLU A 153 9.72 -10.76 -27.80
C GLU A 153 8.98 -9.41 -27.93
N GLN A 154 8.30 -8.96 -26.87
CA GLN A 154 7.58 -7.69 -26.79
C GLN A 154 8.39 -6.58 -26.11
N LEU A 155 9.67 -6.82 -25.86
CA LEU A 155 10.60 -5.92 -25.16
C LEU A 155 10.18 -5.62 -23.73
N ILE A 156 9.48 -6.56 -23.07
CA ILE A 156 9.10 -6.46 -21.68
C ILE A 156 10.13 -7.23 -20.85
N PRO A 157 10.79 -6.58 -19.86
CA PRO A 157 11.76 -7.27 -19.03
C PRO A 157 11.08 -8.23 -18.04
N ASP A 158 11.69 -9.40 -17.81
CA ASP A 158 11.21 -10.39 -16.85
C ASP A 158 11.13 -9.82 -15.42
N TRP A 159 12.05 -8.92 -15.10
CA TRP A 159 12.13 -8.22 -13.83
C TRP A 159 12.73 -6.84 -13.99
N MET A 160 12.44 -5.99 -13.02
CA MET A 160 13.09 -4.69 -12.86
C MET A 160 13.52 -4.50 -11.41
N GLU A 161 14.64 -3.82 -11.22
CA GLU A 161 15.22 -3.53 -9.93
C GLU A 161 15.43 -2.03 -9.78
N CYS A 162 15.13 -1.51 -8.60
CA CYS A 162 15.43 -0.13 -8.20
C CYS A 162 16.32 -0.15 -6.97
N SER A 163 17.39 0.62 -6.99
CA SER A 163 18.24 0.87 -5.84
C SER A 163 18.20 2.35 -5.49
N ILE A 164 17.82 2.67 -4.24
CA ILE A 164 17.79 4.04 -3.72
C ILE A 164 18.95 4.20 -2.75
N TYR A 165 19.75 5.22 -2.99
CA TYR A 165 20.91 5.61 -2.21
C TYR A 165 20.55 6.74 -1.24
N ARG A 166 21.03 6.62 0.00
CA ARG A 166 20.84 7.62 1.05
C ARG A 166 22.20 7.97 1.66
N SER A 167 22.40 9.26 1.96
CA SER A 167 23.65 9.76 2.56
C SER A 167 23.90 9.28 4.00
N ASP A 168 22.84 8.83 4.70
CA ASP A 168 22.90 8.33 6.07
C ASP A 168 23.10 6.80 6.16
N ARG A 169 23.30 6.11 5.03
CA ARG A 169 23.49 4.65 4.96
C ARG A 169 24.60 4.29 3.99
N THR A 170 25.35 3.23 4.32
CA THR A 170 26.44 2.73 3.47
C THR A 170 25.94 1.89 2.31
N LEU A 171 24.81 1.20 2.47
CA LEU A 171 24.23 0.34 1.45
C LEU A 171 22.92 0.93 0.94
N PRO A 172 22.64 0.82 -0.37
CA PRO A 172 21.36 1.21 -0.91
C PRO A 172 20.24 0.29 -0.43
N THR A 173 19.01 0.80 -0.41
CA THR A 173 17.83 -0.03 -0.36
C THR A 173 17.53 -0.49 -1.78
N THR A 174 17.51 -1.80 -2.01
CA THR A 174 17.28 -2.38 -3.34
C THR A 174 16.04 -3.26 -3.31
N VAL A 175 15.18 -3.09 -4.30
CA VAL A 175 13.96 -3.89 -4.52
C VAL A 175 13.95 -4.37 -5.95
N ARG A 176 13.60 -5.63 -6.14
CA ARG A 176 13.37 -6.25 -7.45
C ARG A 176 11.93 -6.75 -7.51
N GLU A 177 11.27 -6.47 -8.61
CA GLU A 177 9.91 -6.96 -8.89
C GLU A 177 9.92 -7.74 -10.20
N TYR A 178 9.22 -8.87 -10.21
CA TYR A 178 9.06 -9.72 -11.36
C TYR A 178 7.76 -9.41 -12.09
N PHE A 179 7.84 -9.25 -13.41
CA PHE A 179 6.69 -8.87 -14.22
C PHE A 179 5.52 -9.84 -14.06
N CYS A 180 5.80 -11.14 -14.02
CA CYS A 180 4.78 -12.19 -13.88
C CYS A 180 3.99 -12.10 -12.55
N GLU A 181 4.61 -11.56 -11.48
CA GLU A 181 4.01 -11.45 -10.15
C GLU A 181 3.19 -10.17 -9.97
N VAL A 182 3.65 -9.07 -10.57
CA VAL A 182 3.09 -7.74 -10.28
C VAL A 182 2.14 -7.20 -11.34
N LYS A 183 2.08 -7.84 -12.54
CA LYS A 183 1.19 -7.38 -13.62
C LYS A 183 -0.28 -7.45 -13.20
N ALA A 184 -1.01 -6.37 -13.39
CA ALA A 184 -2.44 -6.31 -13.17
C ALA A 184 -3.23 -6.30 -14.50
N GLN A 185 -4.53 -6.66 -14.44
CA GLN A 185 -5.43 -6.69 -15.59
C GLN A 185 -6.04 -5.31 -15.89
N THR A 186 -5.22 -4.26 -15.85
CA THR A 186 -5.66 -2.91 -16.15
C THR A 186 -5.18 -2.46 -17.52
N GLU A 187 -5.88 -1.48 -18.11
CA GLU A 187 -5.52 -0.91 -19.41
C GLU A 187 -4.08 -0.35 -19.42
N ALA A 188 -3.65 0.27 -18.31
CA ALA A 188 -2.30 0.80 -18.17
C ALA A 188 -1.22 -0.30 -18.26
N TRP A 189 -1.45 -1.45 -17.61
CA TRP A 189 -0.55 -2.60 -17.71
C TRP A 189 -0.55 -3.25 -19.09
N GLN A 190 -1.67 -3.22 -19.80
CA GLN A 190 -1.75 -3.74 -21.17
C GLN A 190 -1.04 -2.83 -22.17
N LYS A 191 -1.21 -1.51 -22.06
CA LYS A 191 -0.64 -0.54 -23.00
C LYS A 191 0.83 -0.20 -22.72
N LEU A 192 1.24 -0.15 -21.45
CA LEU A 192 2.54 0.35 -21.01
C LEU A 192 3.19 -0.56 -19.94
N PRO A 193 3.33 -1.87 -20.19
CA PRO A 193 3.75 -2.85 -19.18
C PRO A 193 5.12 -2.52 -18.56
N ARG A 194 6.11 -2.16 -19.39
CA ARG A 194 7.45 -1.80 -18.91
C ARG A 194 7.45 -0.55 -18.03
N ARG A 195 6.62 0.43 -18.37
CA ARG A 195 6.46 1.65 -17.55
C ARG A 195 5.80 1.32 -16.21
N MET A 196 4.77 0.48 -16.23
CA MET A 196 4.07 0.07 -15.01
C MET A 196 4.97 -0.74 -14.08
N LEU A 197 5.79 -1.64 -14.62
CA LEU A 197 6.78 -2.38 -13.84
C LEU A 197 7.78 -1.42 -13.18
N ARG A 198 8.28 -0.40 -13.91
CA ARG A 198 9.16 0.63 -13.35
C ARG A 198 8.49 1.41 -12.22
N HIS A 199 7.23 1.78 -12.38
CA HIS A 199 6.47 2.48 -11.34
C HIS A 199 6.29 1.61 -10.09
N LYS A 200 6.00 0.31 -10.27
CA LYS A 200 5.80 -0.63 -9.15
C LYS A 200 7.11 -0.80 -8.37
N VAL A 201 8.21 -1.10 -9.01
CA VAL A 201 9.50 -1.29 -8.33
C VAL A 201 9.99 0.00 -7.67
N PHE A 202 9.79 1.15 -8.30
CA PHE A 202 10.15 2.44 -7.75
C PHE A 202 9.37 2.75 -6.47
N SER A 203 8.05 2.64 -6.49
CA SER A 203 7.21 2.91 -5.33
C SER A 203 7.53 2.00 -4.15
N GLN A 204 7.75 0.72 -4.38
CA GLN A 204 8.14 -0.23 -3.35
C GLN A 204 9.52 0.10 -2.76
N CYS A 205 10.50 0.42 -3.62
CA CYS A 205 11.83 0.79 -3.17
C CYS A 205 11.81 2.08 -2.34
N ALA A 206 11.09 3.11 -2.79
CA ALA A 206 10.93 4.38 -2.08
C ALA A 206 10.26 4.18 -0.71
N ARG A 207 9.20 3.37 -0.66
CA ARG A 207 8.50 3.02 0.57
C ARG A 207 9.45 2.41 1.61
N LEU A 208 10.24 1.43 1.22
CA LEU A 208 11.19 0.75 2.10
C LEU A 208 12.38 1.65 2.48
N ALA A 209 12.89 2.43 1.54
CA ALA A 209 14.01 3.32 1.79
C ALA A 209 13.69 4.40 2.83
N PHE A 210 12.45 4.90 2.85
CA PHE A 210 12.04 6.01 3.71
C PHE A 210 11.06 5.62 4.82
N GLY A 211 10.75 4.32 4.97
CA GLY A 211 9.86 3.84 6.03
C GLY A 211 8.42 4.34 5.91
N LEU A 212 7.94 4.52 4.69
CA LEU A 212 6.60 5.01 4.45
C LEU A 212 5.60 3.84 4.45
N PRO A 213 4.41 4.02 5.04
CA PRO A 213 3.42 2.95 5.08
C PRO A 213 2.94 2.58 3.68
N SER A 214 2.62 1.32 3.47
CA SER A 214 1.87 0.88 2.29
C SER A 214 0.42 1.30 2.47
N ASN A 215 -0.17 1.86 1.42
CA ASN A 215 -1.60 2.12 1.37
C ASN A 215 -2.32 1.09 0.49
N THR A 216 -1.58 0.18 -0.09
CA THR A 216 -2.09 -0.95 -0.85
C THR A 216 -2.05 -2.19 0.03
N SER A 217 -3.14 -2.93 0.06
CA SER A 217 -3.12 -4.33 0.48
C SER A 217 -2.16 -5.06 -0.46
N ASP A 218 -0.98 -5.39 0.06
CA ASP A 218 -0.01 -6.27 -0.62
C ASP A 218 -0.63 -7.65 -0.83
#